data_0ab8e178a5106299d5decfae2afcada3
#
_entry.id   0ab8e178a5106299d5decfae2afcada3
#
_cell.length_a   1.000
_cell.length_b   1.000
_cell.length_c   1.000
_cell.angle_alpha   90.00
_cell.angle_beta   90.00
_cell.angle_gamma   90.00
#
_symmetry.space_group_name_H-M   'P 1'
#
loop_
_entity.id
_entity.type
_entity.pdbx_description
1 polymer ?
#
loop_
_entity_poly.entity_id
_entity_poly.type
_entity_poly.pdbx_seq_one_letter_code
_entity_poly.pdbx_strand_id
1 'polypeptide(L)'
;RDGSAFAMLTEAAIELAEALVEAIPCAEQVLFAATGAEATHFALRLARAATGREKILKFEGAYHGHHDYGILSVTSRGTADLPRPAPESAGIPSRVLDEVLVAPFNDLAAVERIVKQHGGDLAAIIVEPLQRIVEPAPGFLSGLRDITRRHGILLIFDEVVTGFRLALGGAQETYGVIPDLAAYGKVVGGGY
;
A
#
# COMPACT_ATOMS: atom_id res chain seq x y z
N ARG A 1 -9.51 1.10 -33.88
CA ARG A 1 -8.95 2.29 -33.22
C ARG A 1 -9.28 2.35 -31.74
N ASP A 2 -10.41 1.78 -31.32
CA ASP A 2 -10.97 1.95 -29.96
C ASP A 2 -10.93 0.63 -29.17
N GLY A 3 -9.81 -0.07 -29.21
CA GLY A 3 -9.57 -1.28 -28.43
C GLY A 3 -9.11 -0.98 -27.01
N SER A 4 -9.20 -1.97 -26.11
CA SER A 4 -8.80 -1.85 -24.70
C SER A 4 -7.44 -2.49 -24.38
N ALA A 5 -6.81 -3.20 -25.31
CA ALA A 5 -5.53 -3.84 -25.13
C ALA A 5 -4.61 -3.61 -26.32
N PHE A 6 -3.52 -2.89 -26.09
CA PHE A 6 -2.51 -2.58 -27.08
C PHE A 6 -1.13 -2.98 -26.57
N ALA A 7 -0.27 -3.45 -27.48
CA ALA A 7 1.13 -3.76 -27.14
C ALA A 7 2.02 -2.51 -26.96
N MET A 8 1.51 -1.35 -27.31
CA MET A 8 2.21 -0.05 -27.25
C MET A 8 1.39 0.96 -26.47
N LEU A 9 2.06 1.98 -25.94
CA LEU A 9 1.38 3.13 -25.33
C LEU A 9 0.50 3.82 -26.36
N THR A 10 -0.72 4.14 -25.95
CA THR A 10 -1.68 4.93 -26.73
C THR A 10 -1.68 6.37 -26.25
N GLU A 11 -2.16 7.28 -27.08
CA GLU A 11 -2.35 8.70 -26.71
C GLU A 11 -3.20 8.84 -25.45
N ALA A 12 -4.32 8.10 -25.36
CA ALA A 12 -5.19 8.09 -24.20
C ALA A 12 -4.47 7.62 -22.91
N ALA A 13 -3.52 6.67 -23.00
CA ALA A 13 -2.74 6.23 -21.84
C ALA A 13 -1.77 7.32 -21.36
N ILE A 14 -1.21 8.09 -22.29
CA ILE A 14 -0.32 9.22 -21.96
C ILE A 14 -1.13 10.34 -21.30
N GLU A 15 -2.25 10.74 -21.89
CA GLU A 15 -3.15 11.76 -21.34
C GLU A 15 -3.63 11.38 -19.93
N LEU A 16 -3.98 10.10 -19.73
CA LEU A 16 -4.36 9.63 -18.40
C LEU A 16 -3.20 9.70 -17.41
N ALA A 17 -1.99 9.33 -17.81
CA ALA A 17 -0.82 9.42 -16.93
C ALA A 17 -0.53 10.86 -16.51
N GLU A 18 -0.61 11.80 -17.45
CA GLU A 18 -0.45 13.24 -17.19
C GLU A 18 -1.52 13.76 -16.21
N ALA A 19 -2.78 13.41 -16.42
CA ALA A 19 -3.87 13.78 -15.53
C ALA A 19 -3.70 13.19 -14.11
N LEU A 20 -3.20 11.94 -14.01
CA LEU A 20 -2.94 11.31 -12.72
C LEU A 20 -1.77 11.99 -11.98
N VAL A 21 -0.71 12.37 -12.69
CA VAL A 21 0.42 13.11 -12.10
C VAL A 21 -0.03 14.49 -11.60
N GLU A 22 -0.92 15.16 -12.31
CA GLU A 22 -1.48 16.45 -11.88
C GLU A 22 -2.38 16.31 -10.63
N ALA A 23 -3.18 15.25 -10.56
CA ALA A 23 -4.18 15.07 -9.52
C ALA A 23 -3.64 14.46 -8.22
N ILE A 24 -2.64 13.58 -8.29
CA ILE A 24 -2.17 12.77 -7.15
C ILE A 24 -0.92 13.40 -6.52
N PRO A 25 -0.96 13.83 -5.24
CA PRO A 25 0.13 14.59 -4.63
C PRO A 25 1.50 13.92 -4.62
N CYS A 26 1.59 12.58 -4.51
CA CYS A 26 2.87 11.85 -4.53
C CYS A 26 3.33 11.44 -5.94
N ALA A 27 2.50 11.65 -6.98
CA ALA A 27 2.79 11.09 -8.29
C ALA A 27 3.76 11.97 -9.09
N GLU A 28 4.92 11.43 -9.43
CA GLU A 28 5.85 11.96 -10.43
C GLU A 28 5.85 11.09 -11.70
N GLN A 29 5.55 9.80 -11.54
CA GLN A 29 5.46 8.81 -12.60
C GLN A 29 4.30 7.85 -12.33
N VAL A 30 3.73 7.28 -13.38
CA VAL A 30 2.64 6.33 -13.33
C VAL A 30 3.03 5.02 -14.01
N LEU A 31 2.77 3.91 -13.33
CA LEU A 31 2.84 2.56 -13.89
C LEU A 31 1.43 1.98 -13.95
N PHE A 32 0.94 1.68 -15.14
CA PHE A 32 -0.35 1.03 -15.31
C PHE A 32 -0.26 -0.48 -15.05
N ALA A 33 -1.26 -1.00 -14.36
CA ALA A 33 -1.45 -2.42 -14.06
C ALA A 33 -2.90 -2.80 -14.36
N ALA A 34 -3.17 -4.09 -14.57
CA ALA A 34 -4.51 -4.55 -14.90
C ALA A 34 -5.44 -4.57 -13.68
N THR A 35 -4.89 -4.67 -12.47
CA THR A 35 -5.67 -4.76 -11.22
C THR A 35 -5.01 -4.02 -10.07
N GLY A 36 -5.79 -3.64 -9.04
CA GLY A 36 -5.24 -3.10 -7.80
C GLY A 36 -4.29 -4.07 -7.08
N ALA A 37 -4.51 -5.39 -7.23
CA ALA A 37 -3.60 -6.40 -6.67
C ALA A 37 -2.22 -6.38 -7.35
N GLU A 38 -2.17 -6.17 -8.67
CA GLU A 38 -0.90 -5.97 -9.38
C GLU A 38 -0.25 -4.65 -8.99
N ALA A 39 -1.02 -3.57 -8.88
CA ALA A 39 -0.50 -2.26 -8.50
C ALA A 39 0.18 -2.31 -7.10
N THR A 40 -0.47 -2.93 -6.11
CA THR A 40 0.12 -3.10 -4.76
C THR A 40 1.33 -4.03 -4.78
N HIS A 41 1.29 -5.11 -5.58
CA HIS A 41 2.44 -6.00 -5.74
C HIS A 41 3.64 -5.27 -6.35
N PHE A 42 3.42 -4.47 -7.39
CA PHE A 42 4.49 -3.65 -8.00
C PHE A 42 5.02 -2.60 -7.03
N ALA A 43 4.17 -1.96 -6.23
CA ALA A 43 4.61 -1.01 -5.22
C ALA A 43 5.53 -1.67 -4.18
N LEU A 44 5.18 -2.87 -3.69
CA LEU A 44 6.04 -3.63 -2.76
C LEU A 44 7.37 -4.04 -3.42
N ARG A 45 7.33 -4.49 -4.68
CA ARG A 45 8.55 -4.85 -5.42
C ARG A 45 9.45 -3.65 -5.65
N LEU A 46 8.88 -2.50 -5.99
CA LEU A 46 9.62 -1.25 -6.19
C LEU A 46 10.26 -0.78 -4.88
N ALA A 47 9.52 -0.87 -3.76
CA ALA A 47 10.05 -0.53 -2.45
C ALA A 47 11.26 -1.41 -2.06
N ARG A 48 11.18 -2.71 -2.30
CA ARG A 48 12.31 -3.64 -2.09
C ARG A 48 13.51 -3.28 -2.97
N ALA A 49 13.28 -3.01 -4.24
CA ALA A 49 14.34 -2.63 -5.18
C ALA A 49 15.04 -1.32 -4.77
N ALA A 50 14.27 -0.32 -4.34
CA ALA A 50 14.79 0.98 -3.96
C ALA A 50 15.57 0.96 -2.62
N THR A 51 15.17 0.10 -1.68
CA THR A 51 15.79 0.05 -0.34
C THR A 51 16.85 -1.04 -0.20
N GLY A 52 16.85 -2.06 -1.07
CA GLY A 52 17.65 -3.27 -0.93
C GLY A 52 17.23 -4.16 0.23
N ARG A 53 16.02 -3.95 0.79
CA ARG A 53 15.48 -4.67 1.94
C ARG A 53 14.33 -5.58 1.48
N GLU A 54 13.99 -6.61 2.27
CA GLU A 54 13.03 -7.63 1.85
C GLU A 54 11.69 -7.58 2.57
N LYS A 55 11.69 -7.22 3.89
CA LYS A 55 10.48 -7.28 4.70
C LYS A 55 9.53 -6.11 4.43
N ILE A 56 8.25 -6.37 4.63
CA ILE A 56 7.20 -5.35 4.63
C ILE A 56 6.42 -5.41 5.94
N LEU A 57 5.86 -4.28 6.35
CA LEU A 57 4.89 -4.19 7.42
C LEU A 57 3.54 -3.81 6.83
N LYS A 58 2.50 -4.51 7.21
CA LYS A 58 1.10 -4.20 6.91
C LYS A 58 0.26 -4.18 8.18
N PHE A 59 -1.02 -3.88 8.06
CA PHE A 59 -1.92 -3.83 9.20
C PHE A 59 -2.90 -5.01 9.21
N GLU A 60 -3.22 -5.50 10.40
CA GLU A 60 -4.21 -6.56 10.59
C GLU A 60 -5.57 -6.09 10.07
N GLY A 61 -6.26 -6.95 9.34
CA GLY A 61 -7.53 -6.63 8.69
C GLY A 61 -7.41 -5.95 7.33
N ALA A 62 -6.24 -5.43 6.95
CA ALA A 62 -6.02 -4.80 5.66
C ALA A 62 -5.95 -5.81 4.52
N TYR A 63 -6.52 -5.44 3.36
CA TYR A 63 -6.50 -6.24 2.14
C TYR A 63 -5.79 -5.49 1.02
N HIS A 64 -4.69 -6.04 0.54
CA HIS A 64 -3.87 -5.43 -0.50
C HIS A 64 -3.81 -6.24 -1.80
N GLY A 65 -4.82 -7.06 -2.06
CA GLY A 65 -4.88 -7.93 -3.25
C GLY A 65 -4.63 -9.40 -2.95
N HIS A 66 -4.81 -10.25 -3.97
CA HIS A 66 -4.72 -11.72 -3.84
C HIS A 66 -3.30 -12.27 -4.01
N HIS A 67 -2.29 -11.44 -4.19
CA HIS A 67 -0.90 -11.91 -4.15
C HIS A 67 -0.50 -12.30 -2.73
N ASP A 68 0.46 -13.20 -2.59
CA ASP A 68 0.81 -13.85 -1.32
C ASP A 68 1.10 -12.87 -0.16
N TYR A 69 1.73 -11.74 -0.45
CA TYR A 69 2.00 -10.70 0.56
C TYR A 69 0.75 -9.90 0.97
N GLY A 70 -0.16 -9.67 0.02
CA GLY A 70 -1.35 -8.82 0.21
C GLY A 70 -2.47 -9.50 0.97
N ILE A 71 -2.56 -10.84 0.84
CA ILE A 71 -3.68 -11.63 1.40
C ILE A 71 -3.41 -12.17 2.81
N LEU A 72 -2.29 -11.83 3.42
CA LEU A 72 -1.99 -12.23 4.81
C LEU A 72 -2.77 -11.38 5.81
N SER A 73 -3.26 -11.99 6.88
CA SER A 73 -3.94 -11.33 8.03
C SER A 73 -5.06 -10.36 7.60
N VAL A 74 -5.87 -10.75 6.62
CA VAL A 74 -7.02 -9.97 6.14
C VAL A 74 -8.22 -10.13 7.08
N THR A 75 -8.37 -11.31 7.70
CA THR A 75 -9.33 -11.54 8.76
C THR A 75 -8.66 -11.29 10.10
N SER A 76 -9.22 -10.37 10.88
CA SER A 76 -8.68 -10.12 12.22
C SER A 76 -8.87 -11.34 13.11
N ARG A 77 -7.76 -11.82 13.67
CA ARG A 77 -7.71 -12.97 14.58
C ARG A 77 -7.29 -12.58 16.00
N GLY A 78 -7.23 -11.27 16.25
CA GLY A 78 -6.69 -10.71 17.47
C GLY A 78 -5.16 -10.53 17.43
N THR A 79 -4.62 -9.91 18.47
CA THR A 79 -3.22 -9.46 18.51
C THR A 79 -2.25 -10.48 19.09
N ALA A 80 -2.72 -11.68 19.47
CA ALA A 80 -1.92 -12.64 20.25
C ALA A 80 -0.63 -13.11 19.55
N ASP A 81 -0.66 -13.24 18.22
CA ASP A 81 0.44 -13.75 17.42
C ASP A 81 1.24 -12.66 16.69
N LEU A 82 0.85 -11.39 16.83
CA LEU A 82 1.55 -10.29 16.17
C LEU A 82 2.99 -10.12 16.69
N PRO A 83 3.94 -9.81 15.83
CA PRO A 83 3.81 -9.35 14.44
C PRO A 83 3.79 -10.46 13.39
N ARG A 84 3.59 -11.72 13.73
CA ARG A 84 3.55 -12.83 12.77
C ARG A 84 2.27 -12.79 11.94
N PRO A 85 2.34 -12.86 10.59
CA PRO A 85 1.17 -12.89 9.76
C PRO A 85 0.45 -14.25 9.79
N ALA A 86 -0.85 -14.23 9.54
CA ALA A 86 -1.66 -15.43 9.36
C ALA A 86 -2.04 -15.59 7.86
N PRO A 87 -1.86 -16.77 7.24
CA PRO A 87 -2.30 -17.00 5.87
C PRO A 87 -3.84 -17.11 5.81
N GLU A 88 -4.45 -16.43 4.83
CA GLU A 88 -5.90 -16.53 4.58
C GLU A 88 -6.26 -17.61 3.57
N SER A 89 -5.27 -18.13 2.86
CA SER A 89 -5.46 -19.14 1.82
C SER A 89 -4.44 -20.26 1.95
N ALA A 90 -4.85 -21.47 1.61
CA ALA A 90 -3.92 -22.56 1.36
C ALA A 90 -3.06 -22.24 0.12
N GLY A 91 -1.82 -22.75 0.09
CA GLY A 91 -0.91 -22.57 -1.03
C GLY A 91 0.05 -21.38 -0.91
N ILE A 92 -0.10 -20.52 0.08
CA ILE A 92 0.90 -19.48 0.36
C ILE A 92 2.17 -20.13 0.90
N PRO A 93 3.35 -19.93 0.25
CA PRO A 93 4.60 -20.51 0.73
C PRO A 93 4.97 -19.99 2.13
N SER A 94 5.45 -20.88 3.00
CA SER A 94 5.81 -20.51 4.38
C SER A 94 6.85 -19.38 4.47
N ARG A 95 7.77 -19.32 3.50
CA ARG A 95 8.79 -18.26 3.43
C ARG A 95 8.22 -16.86 3.30
N VAL A 96 7.05 -16.71 2.65
CA VAL A 96 6.38 -15.41 2.52
C VAL A 96 5.98 -14.87 3.89
N LEU A 97 5.63 -15.76 4.84
CA LEU A 97 5.29 -15.37 6.20
C LEU A 97 6.47 -14.72 6.95
N ASP A 98 7.70 -15.12 6.62
CA ASP A 98 8.90 -14.58 7.25
C ASP A 98 9.26 -13.16 6.72
N GLU A 99 8.70 -12.79 5.58
CA GLU A 99 8.94 -11.50 4.92
C GLU A 99 7.88 -10.45 5.24
N VAL A 100 6.81 -10.83 5.96
CA VAL A 100 5.70 -9.93 6.30
C VAL A 100 5.58 -9.79 7.80
N LEU A 101 5.50 -8.55 8.27
CA LEU A 101 5.17 -8.21 9.65
C LEU A 101 3.80 -7.55 9.69
N VAL A 102 3.06 -7.77 10.76
CA VAL A 102 1.70 -7.25 10.94
C VAL A 102 1.61 -6.47 12.24
N ALA A 103 1.01 -5.28 12.17
CA ALA A 103 0.70 -4.44 13.32
C ALA A 103 -0.81 -4.22 13.43
N PRO A 104 -1.35 -3.93 14.62
CA PRO A 104 -2.72 -3.44 14.75
C PRO A 104 -2.86 -2.09 14.06
N PHE A 105 -3.96 -1.88 13.34
CA PHE A 105 -4.29 -0.56 12.79
C PHE A 105 -4.53 0.45 13.93
N ASN A 106 -4.11 1.68 13.75
CA ASN A 106 -4.19 2.75 14.76
C ASN A 106 -3.30 2.56 16.01
N ASP A 107 -2.32 1.64 16.00
CA ASP A 107 -1.36 1.45 17.09
C ASP A 107 0.07 1.82 16.66
N LEU A 108 0.42 3.11 16.74
CA LEU A 108 1.79 3.59 16.44
C LEU A 108 2.83 3.00 17.39
N ALA A 109 2.47 2.70 18.64
CA ALA A 109 3.42 2.13 19.59
C ALA A 109 3.81 0.70 19.17
N ALA A 110 2.88 -0.09 18.63
CA ALA A 110 3.19 -1.39 18.04
C ALA A 110 4.10 -1.24 16.82
N VAL A 111 3.81 -0.28 15.92
CA VAL A 111 4.67 -0.01 14.76
C VAL A 111 6.08 0.37 15.19
N GLU A 112 6.25 1.26 16.16
CA GLU A 112 7.57 1.65 16.67
C GLU A 112 8.35 0.48 17.26
N ARG A 113 7.68 -0.41 18.02
CA ARG A 113 8.33 -1.63 18.55
C ARG A 113 8.83 -2.54 17.43
N ILE A 114 8.00 -2.77 16.39
CA ILE A 114 8.37 -3.60 15.24
C ILE A 114 9.52 -2.96 14.46
N VAL A 115 9.44 -1.67 14.17
CA VAL A 115 10.50 -0.94 13.45
C VAL A 115 11.81 -0.92 14.24
N LYS A 116 11.76 -0.80 15.56
CA LYS A 116 12.97 -0.89 16.41
C LYS A 116 13.67 -2.24 16.28
N GLN A 117 12.91 -3.33 16.09
CA GLN A 117 13.46 -4.68 16.00
C GLN A 117 13.85 -5.06 14.56
N HIS A 118 13.13 -4.59 13.56
CA HIS A 118 13.23 -5.06 12.18
C HIS A 118 13.50 -3.93 11.16
N GLY A 119 13.67 -2.68 11.60
CA GLY A 119 13.78 -1.53 10.69
C GLY A 119 14.90 -1.63 9.66
N GLY A 120 15.97 -2.36 9.99
CA GLY A 120 17.07 -2.64 9.05
C GLY A 120 16.67 -3.53 7.87
N ASP A 121 15.63 -4.35 8.03
CA ASP A 121 15.15 -5.30 7.03
C ASP A 121 13.85 -4.82 6.33
N LEU A 122 13.19 -3.78 6.88
CA LEU A 122 11.92 -3.27 6.37
C LEU A 122 12.13 -2.38 5.15
N ALA A 123 11.61 -2.83 4.01
CA ALA A 123 11.53 -2.06 2.77
C ALA A 123 10.41 -1.03 2.82
N ALA A 124 9.24 -1.44 3.28
CA ALA A 124 8.05 -0.59 3.27
C ALA A 124 7.09 -0.86 4.43
N ILE A 125 6.28 0.14 4.72
CA ILE A 125 5.01 0.04 5.45
C ILE A 125 3.90 0.32 4.45
N ILE A 126 2.98 -0.64 4.24
CA ILE A 126 1.80 -0.45 3.39
C ILE A 126 0.56 -0.32 4.27
N VAL A 127 -0.28 0.67 3.96
CA VAL A 127 -1.49 0.97 4.73
C VAL A 127 -2.65 1.35 3.79
N GLU A 128 -3.86 0.86 4.08
CA GLU A 128 -5.09 1.48 3.60
C GLU A 128 -5.33 2.72 4.48
N PRO A 129 -5.27 3.96 3.96
CA PRO A 129 -5.40 5.17 4.80
C PRO A 129 -6.74 5.26 5.53
N LEU A 130 -7.79 4.74 4.93
CA LEU A 130 -9.08 4.43 5.53
C LEU A 130 -9.24 2.91 5.46
N GLN A 131 -8.94 2.21 6.55
CA GLN A 131 -8.93 0.75 6.51
C GLN A 131 -10.36 0.20 6.58
N ARG A 132 -10.84 -0.30 5.45
CA ARG A 132 -12.25 -0.69 5.30
C ARG A 132 -13.18 0.54 5.49
N ILE A 133 -13.75 0.68 6.66
CA ILE A 133 -14.58 1.81 7.10
C ILE A 133 -14.06 2.40 8.42
N VAL A 134 -12.88 1.98 8.86
CA VAL A 134 -12.26 2.47 10.09
C VAL A 134 -11.35 3.64 9.75
N GLU A 135 -11.65 4.80 10.30
CA GLU A 135 -10.82 5.99 10.12
C GLU A 135 -9.48 5.87 10.85
N PRO A 136 -8.43 6.47 10.30
CA PRO A 136 -7.17 6.60 11.03
C PRO A 136 -7.37 7.49 12.26
N ALA A 137 -6.86 7.03 13.40
CA ALA A 137 -6.83 7.87 14.61
C ALA A 137 -6.04 9.16 14.36
N PRO A 138 -6.38 10.27 15.01
CA PRO A 138 -5.63 11.51 14.87
C PRO A 138 -4.12 11.29 15.09
N GLY A 139 -3.33 11.71 14.11
CA GLY A 139 -1.88 11.56 14.15
C GLY A 139 -1.33 10.20 13.70
N PHE A 140 -2.17 9.20 13.41
CA PHE A 140 -1.68 7.87 13.02
C PHE A 140 -0.92 7.91 11.70
N LEU A 141 -1.50 8.43 10.62
CA LEU A 141 -0.85 8.48 9.31
C LEU A 141 0.39 9.39 9.30
N SER A 142 0.33 10.54 9.96
CA SER A 142 1.51 11.41 10.10
C SER A 142 2.61 10.76 10.94
N GLY A 143 2.25 10.04 11.98
CA GLY A 143 3.21 9.24 12.77
C GLY A 143 3.87 8.13 11.94
N LEU A 144 3.12 7.43 11.07
CA LEU A 144 3.70 6.47 10.11
C LEU A 144 4.69 7.17 9.18
N ARG A 145 4.35 8.37 8.65
CA ARG A 145 5.25 9.14 7.79
C ARG A 145 6.54 9.51 8.52
N ASP A 146 6.46 9.94 9.76
CA ASP A 146 7.63 10.31 10.57
C ASP A 146 8.52 9.09 10.89
N ILE A 147 7.92 7.96 11.25
CA ILE A 147 8.63 6.70 11.50
C ILE A 147 9.36 6.26 10.22
N THR A 148 8.67 6.21 9.09
CA THR A 148 9.25 5.75 7.83
C THR A 148 10.41 6.63 7.38
N ARG A 149 10.29 7.94 7.47
CA ARG A 149 11.37 8.89 7.16
C ARG A 149 12.60 8.70 8.05
N ARG A 150 12.41 8.55 9.35
CA ARG A 150 13.51 8.37 10.32
C ARG A 150 14.31 7.09 10.06
N HIS A 151 13.68 6.04 9.53
CA HIS A 151 14.31 4.73 9.34
C HIS A 151 14.64 4.39 7.88
N GLY A 152 14.39 5.31 6.93
CA GLY A 152 14.58 5.06 5.51
C GLY A 152 13.73 3.90 4.99
N ILE A 153 12.50 3.78 5.51
CA ILE A 153 11.47 2.84 5.09
C ILE A 153 10.52 3.59 4.16
N LEU A 154 10.03 2.97 3.09
CA LEU A 154 9.06 3.62 2.22
C LEU A 154 7.63 3.47 2.77
N LEU A 155 6.87 4.56 2.73
CA LEU A 155 5.45 4.55 3.05
C LEU A 155 4.65 4.34 1.76
N ILE A 156 3.79 3.32 1.75
CA ILE A 156 2.91 3.01 0.63
C ILE A 156 1.47 3.21 1.08
N PHE A 157 0.70 4.06 0.37
CA PHE A 157 -0.74 4.15 0.54
C PHE A 157 -1.44 3.25 -0.47
N ASP A 158 -2.25 2.32 0.03
CA ASP A 158 -3.20 1.60 -0.79
C ASP A 158 -4.47 2.44 -0.93
N GLU A 159 -4.50 3.21 -2.00
CA GLU A 159 -5.62 4.12 -2.36
C GLU A 159 -6.60 3.46 -3.35
N VAL A 160 -6.57 2.17 -3.49
CA VAL A 160 -7.50 1.43 -4.39
C VAL A 160 -8.96 1.70 -4.03
N VAL A 161 -9.28 1.99 -2.77
CA VAL A 161 -10.62 2.37 -2.33
C VAL A 161 -10.78 3.88 -2.19
N THR A 162 -9.79 4.56 -1.63
CA THR A 162 -9.87 5.97 -1.21
C THR A 162 -9.56 6.95 -2.34
N GLY A 163 -8.73 6.55 -3.30
CA GLY A 163 -8.34 7.38 -4.43
C GLY A 163 -9.55 7.84 -5.25
N PHE A 164 -9.62 9.13 -5.55
CA PHE A 164 -10.73 9.78 -6.26
C PHE A 164 -12.11 9.63 -5.60
N ARG A 165 -12.14 9.10 -4.36
CA ARG A 165 -13.36 8.90 -3.60
C ARG A 165 -13.48 9.87 -2.42
N LEU A 166 -12.40 10.09 -1.69
CA LEU A 166 -12.38 11.03 -0.56
C LEU A 166 -12.15 12.46 -1.05
N ALA A 167 -11.23 12.63 -1.99
CA ALA A 167 -10.90 13.89 -2.66
C ALA A 167 -10.29 13.59 -4.03
N LEU A 168 -9.99 14.61 -4.84
CA LEU A 168 -9.29 14.44 -6.12
C LEU A 168 -7.90 13.84 -5.91
N GLY A 169 -7.14 14.31 -4.93
CA GLY A 169 -5.86 13.76 -4.53
C GLY A 169 -5.96 12.56 -3.58
N GLY A 170 -7.18 12.01 -3.36
CA GLY A 170 -7.39 10.84 -2.51
C GLY A 170 -7.21 11.11 -1.02
N ALA A 171 -6.81 10.07 -0.28
CA ALA A 171 -6.55 10.16 1.15
C ALA A 171 -5.33 11.06 1.47
N GLN A 172 -4.38 11.18 0.56
CA GLN A 172 -3.22 12.07 0.70
C GLN A 172 -3.65 13.51 0.90
N GLU A 173 -4.60 13.98 0.08
CA GLU A 173 -5.18 15.32 0.19
C GLU A 173 -6.03 15.43 1.47
N THR A 174 -6.90 14.45 1.73
CA THR A 174 -7.83 14.48 2.86
C THR A 174 -7.12 14.51 4.22
N TYR A 175 -6.06 13.72 4.38
CA TYR A 175 -5.33 13.61 5.65
C TYR A 175 -4.04 14.43 5.69
N GLY A 176 -3.65 15.09 4.61
CA GLY A 176 -2.45 15.93 4.55
C GLY A 176 -1.14 15.14 4.71
N VAL A 177 -1.11 13.86 4.32
CA VAL A 177 0.06 12.99 4.44
C VAL A 177 0.42 12.42 3.07
N ILE A 178 1.62 12.71 2.59
CA ILE A 178 2.11 12.27 1.28
C ILE A 178 3.01 11.05 1.47
N PRO A 179 2.65 9.86 0.92
CA PRO A 179 3.48 8.67 0.94
C PRO A 179 4.60 8.74 -0.10
N ASP A 180 5.47 7.74 -0.15
CA ASP A 180 6.49 7.59 -1.19
C ASP A 180 5.90 6.92 -2.45
N LEU A 181 4.93 6.03 -2.26
CA LEU A 181 4.24 5.31 -3.34
C LEU A 181 2.74 5.22 -3.02
N ALA A 182 1.91 5.17 -4.05
CA ALA A 182 0.48 4.92 -3.88
C ALA A 182 -0.04 3.99 -4.98
N ALA A 183 -0.94 3.07 -4.59
CA ALA A 183 -1.65 2.17 -5.51
C ALA A 183 -3.09 2.64 -5.67
N TYR A 184 -3.53 2.81 -6.90
CA TYR A 184 -4.90 3.23 -7.26
C TYR A 184 -5.64 2.11 -8.00
N GLY A 185 -6.96 2.16 -8.00
CA GLY A 185 -7.83 1.22 -8.68
C GLY A 185 -9.30 1.65 -8.62
N LYS A 186 -10.20 0.75 -8.90
CA LYS A 186 -11.66 0.97 -8.84
C LYS A 186 -12.09 2.27 -9.55
N VAL A 187 -12.27 3.38 -8.83
CA VAL A 187 -12.79 4.65 -9.39
C VAL A 187 -11.96 5.14 -10.55
N VAL A 188 -10.63 5.03 -10.50
CA VAL A 188 -9.74 5.47 -11.58
C VAL A 188 -10.01 4.73 -12.90
N GLY A 189 -10.51 3.50 -12.84
CA GLY A 189 -10.88 2.72 -14.02
C GLY A 189 -12.21 3.09 -14.64
N GLY A 190 -12.99 4.04 -14.08
CA GLY A 190 -14.23 4.54 -14.66
C GLY A 190 -15.35 3.50 -14.78
N GLY A 191 -15.21 2.32 -14.15
CA GLY A 191 -16.20 1.25 -14.21
C GLY A 191 -15.85 0.11 -15.17
N TYR A 192 -14.65 0.09 -15.72
CA TYR A 192 -14.12 -0.96 -16.59
C TYR A 192 -13.19 -1.91 -15.82
#